data_134791c55e3677bcb604ece0d9aa9e4c
#
_entry.id   134791c55e3677bcb604ece0d9aa9e4c
#
_cell.length_a   1.000
_cell.length_b   1.000
_cell.length_c   1.000
_cell.angle_alpha   90.00
_cell.angle_beta   90.00
_cell.angle_gamma   90.00
#
_symmetry.space_group_name_H-M   'P 1'
#
loop_
_entity.id
_entity.type
_entity.pdbx_description
1 polymer ?
#
loop_
_entity_poly.entity_id
_entity_poly.type
_entity_poly.pdbx_seq_one_letter_code
_entity_poly.pdbx_strand_id
1 'polypeptide(L)'
;MANERLRELRTLMKVRNVDAYYVPSSDFHDSEYVEDYFKCRAFLSGFTGSAGTMVITQAFSGMWTDGRYFVQAKRELEGQDTRLMAMGEEGVPTIEEYLTDHMPEGGVLGFDGRVVNAAQGRKFEAMMAKKHATLSVGDDLAGEVWEERPILPAPEVWTLDVKYAGETVTEKLIRLRSEMDEKNASVHILSSLDDIAWLFNIRKNSDDGNVLAPAFALITEDEARLFIASRKFSPELRAYFEKNHVTIEKYDAIYDAVAELKNETVLLEPEKVNFALYKKIDASNRVVEAMNPTSLMKAVKNPVEMENLRKAHLKDGVALTKFLYWMKKNAGKVALTETEAAERLEDYRKAQEGYLGPSFTTISAFGSNAAMCHYHATKEQESPVGTDGFYLVDSGGQYYEGTTDVTRTIAIGHVTDEMKVHFTLVMMGMLRLMHAKFLYGCRGLNVDYLARGPPGSADSTSTMAPVTASASCLRFMSARTVSAGASFRSARTPASWKREC
;
A
#
# COMPACT_ATOMS: atom_id res chain seq x y z
N MET A 1 -25.70 -5.33 11.62
CA MET A 1 -24.37 -5.97 11.56
C MET A 1 -23.25 -5.01 12.02
N ALA A 2 -22.82 -3.96 11.29
CA ALA A 2 -21.71 -3.09 11.77
C ALA A 2 -22.00 -2.43 13.14
N ASN A 3 -23.18 -1.88 13.35
CA ASN A 3 -23.56 -1.28 14.64
C ASN A 3 -23.58 -2.28 15.80
N GLU A 4 -23.83 -3.55 15.56
CA GLU A 4 -23.78 -4.62 16.55
C GLU A 4 -22.33 -4.93 16.94
N ARG A 5 -21.45 -5.12 15.94
CA ARG A 5 -20.00 -5.31 16.15
C ARG A 5 -19.36 -4.16 16.94
N LEU A 6 -19.78 -2.92 16.67
CA LEU A 6 -19.34 -1.76 17.47
C LEU A 6 -19.83 -1.81 18.92
N ARG A 7 -21.04 -2.31 19.18
CA ARG A 7 -21.54 -2.50 20.56
C ARG A 7 -20.76 -3.58 21.31
N GLU A 8 -20.44 -4.68 20.65
CA GLU A 8 -19.60 -5.74 21.19
C GLU A 8 -18.20 -5.23 21.52
N LEU A 9 -17.56 -4.50 20.58
CA LEU A 9 -16.26 -3.89 20.81
C LEU A 9 -16.29 -2.91 21.99
N ARG A 10 -17.30 -2.04 22.09
CA ARG A 10 -17.46 -1.11 23.22
C ARG A 10 -17.65 -1.85 24.56
N THR A 11 -18.32 -3.00 24.53
CA THR A 11 -18.46 -3.85 25.73
C THR A 11 -17.11 -4.41 26.14
N LEU A 12 -16.33 -4.92 25.18
CA LEU A 12 -15.00 -5.44 25.43
C LEU A 12 -14.03 -4.34 25.91
N MET A 13 -14.07 -3.15 25.30
CA MET A 13 -13.32 -1.98 25.75
C MET A 13 -13.59 -1.64 27.22
N LYS A 14 -14.86 -1.71 27.69
CA LYS A 14 -15.19 -1.50 29.10
C LYS A 14 -14.55 -2.55 29.99
N VAL A 15 -14.61 -3.82 29.61
CA VAL A 15 -14.00 -4.93 30.37
C VAL A 15 -12.48 -4.77 30.49
N ARG A 16 -11.84 -4.25 29.44
CA ARG A 16 -10.38 -4.03 29.37
C ARG A 16 -9.96 -2.65 29.88
N ASN A 17 -10.90 -1.79 30.36
CA ASN A 17 -10.65 -0.41 30.76
C ASN A 17 -9.97 0.44 29.67
N VAL A 18 -10.43 0.33 28.42
CA VAL A 18 -9.98 1.10 27.27
C VAL A 18 -11.00 2.20 26.97
N ASP A 19 -10.58 3.47 27.00
CA ASP A 19 -11.44 4.63 26.76
C ASP A 19 -11.60 4.96 25.29
N ALA A 20 -10.55 4.81 24.50
CA ALA A 20 -10.58 4.93 23.04
C ALA A 20 -9.81 3.78 22.40
N TYR A 21 -10.31 3.29 21.25
CA TYR A 21 -9.65 2.23 20.49
C TYR A 21 -9.40 2.67 19.06
N TYR A 22 -8.15 2.48 18.59
CA TYR A 22 -7.67 2.91 17.28
C TYR A 22 -7.53 1.70 16.35
N VAL A 23 -8.15 1.76 15.16
CA VAL A 23 -8.16 0.67 14.17
C VAL A 23 -7.78 1.22 12.79
N PRO A 24 -6.54 1.06 12.34
CA PRO A 24 -6.10 1.51 11.02
C PRO A 24 -6.44 0.52 9.91
N SER A 25 -6.29 0.97 8.65
CA SER A 25 -6.12 0.09 7.51
C SER A 25 -4.64 -0.26 7.38
N SER A 26 -4.18 -1.26 8.08
CA SER A 26 -2.78 -1.68 8.07
C SER A 26 -2.65 -3.16 8.41
N ASP A 27 -1.52 -3.74 8.08
CA ASP A 27 -1.08 -5.07 8.50
C ASP A 27 0.16 -4.98 9.41
N PHE A 28 0.80 -6.10 9.71
CA PHE A 28 2.00 -6.13 10.56
C PHE A 28 3.25 -5.54 9.90
N HIS A 29 3.17 -5.16 8.62
CA HIS A 29 4.25 -4.73 7.76
C HIS A 29 4.06 -3.32 7.17
N ASP A 30 2.94 -2.66 7.49
CA ASP A 30 2.52 -1.39 6.89
C ASP A 30 2.48 -1.48 5.36
N SER A 31 1.80 -2.54 4.87
CA SER A 31 1.65 -2.81 3.44
C SER A 31 0.52 -1.98 2.82
N GLU A 32 0.63 -1.69 1.52
CA GLU A 32 -0.43 -0.99 0.77
C GLU A 32 -1.68 -1.87 0.58
N TYR A 33 -1.47 -3.16 0.33
CA TYR A 33 -2.56 -4.14 0.14
C TYR A 33 -2.57 -5.11 1.31
N VAL A 34 -3.60 -5.02 2.13
CA VAL A 34 -3.75 -5.86 3.31
C VAL A 34 -4.59 -7.09 3.00
N GLU A 35 -4.14 -8.24 3.49
CA GLU A 35 -4.89 -9.50 3.40
C GLU A 35 -6.17 -9.45 4.24
N ASP A 36 -7.13 -10.33 3.93
CA ASP A 36 -8.44 -10.34 4.57
C ASP A 36 -8.39 -10.45 6.10
N TYR A 37 -7.40 -11.14 6.64
CA TYR A 37 -7.14 -11.21 8.08
C TYR A 37 -7.05 -9.83 8.75
N PHE A 38 -6.52 -8.83 8.07
CA PHE A 38 -6.27 -7.50 8.61
C PHE A 38 -7.42 -6.50 8.38
N LYS A 39 -8.52 -6.92 7.74
CA LYS A 39 -9.64 -6.01 7.39
C LYS A 39 -10.57 -5.69 8.58
N CYS A 40 -10.02 -5.63 9.82
CA CYS A 40 -10.78 -5.33 11.04
C CYS A 40 -11.55 -4.01 10.95
N ARG A 41 -10.97 -2.97 10.35
CA ARG A 41 -11.64 -1.69 10.13
C ARG A 41 -12.89 -1.84 9.26
N ALA A 42 -12.77 -2.56 8.14
CA ALA A 42 -13.91 -2.82 7.25
C ALA A 42 -14.96 -3.69 7.94
N PHE A 43 -14.55 -4.70 8.69
CA PHE A 43 -15.44 -5.53 9.48
C PHE A 43 -16.26 -4.71 10.47
N LEU A 44 -15.65 -3.80 11.21
CA LEU A 44 -16.33 -2.99 12.24
C LEU A 44 -17.24 -1.91 11.63
N SER A 45 -16.85 -1.29 10.52
CA SER A 45 -17.54 -0.13 9.97
C SER A 45 -18.48 -0.43 8.81
N GLY A 46 -18.23 -1.52 8.07
CA GLY A 46 -18.83 -1.76 6.76
C GLY A 46 -18.20 -0.95 5.62
N PHE A 47 -17.26 -0.03 5.91
CA PHE A 47 -16.55 0.72 4.89
C PHE A 47 -15.45 -0.11 4.24
N THR A 48 -15.56 -0.35 2.93
CA THR A 48 -14.67 -1.25 2.17
C THR A 48 -13.49 -0.57 1.51
N GLY A 49 -13.43 0.76 1.49
CA GLY A 49 -12.30 1.51 0.90
C GLY A 49 -10.96 1.09 1.51
N SER A 50 -9.88 1.05 0.73
CA SER A 50 -8.59 0.50 1.16
C SER A 50 -7.81 1.39 2.14
N ALA A 51 -8.14 2.68 2.27
CA ALA A 51 -7.50 3.57 3.23
C ALA A 51 -8.51 4.26 4.15
N GLY A 52 -8.22 4.19 5.44
CA GLY A 52 -9.00 4.86 6.48
C GLY A 52 -8.62 4.34 7.87
N THR A 53 -8.98 5.11 8.86
CA THR A 53 -8.72 4.78 10.26
C THR A 53 -9.95 5.05 11.10
N MET A 54 -10.30 4.10 11.96
CA MET A 54 -11.36 4.32 12.94
C MET A 54 -10.78 4.72 14.30
N VAL A 55 -11.47 5.62 14.96
CA VAL A 55 -11.34 5.83 16.41
C VAL A 55 -12.71 5.62 17.03
N ILE A 56 -12.76 4.73 17.99
CA ILE A 56 -13.97 4.30 18.68
C ILE A 56 -13.84 4.66 20.16
N THR A 57 -14.85 5.34 20.70
CA THR A 57 -15.05 5.55 22.15
C THR A 57 -16.40 4.98 22.57
N GLN A 58 -16.74 5.07 23.85
CA GLN A 58 -18.04 4.61 24.32
C GLN A 58 -19.22 5.38 23.69
N ALA A 59 -19.01 6.65 23.32
CA ALA A 59 -20.07 7.54 22.80
C ALA A 59 -19.90 7.90 21.32
N PHE A 60 -18.76 7.59 20.71
CA PHE A 60 -18.44 8.03 19.35
C PHE A 60 -17.74 6.93 18.56
N SER A 61 -17.95 6.93 17.26
CA SER A 61 -17.17 6.18 16.28
C SER A 61 -16.95 7.05 15.05
N GLY A 62 -15.69 7.34 14.73
CA GLY A 62 -15.29 8.13 13.56
C GLY A 62 -14.47 7.32 12.59
N MET A 63 -14.70 7.54 11.29
CA MET A 63 -13.92 7.00 10.19
C MET A 63 -13.19 8.14 9.50
N TRP A 64 -11.90 8.27 9.74
CA TRP A 64 -11.02 9.21 9.03
C TRP A 64 -10.56 8.59 7.73
N THR A 65 -10.87 9.25 6.63
CA THR A 65 -10.37 8.85 5.30
C THR A 65 -10.12 10.10 4.45
N ASP A 66 -9.37 9.95 3.37
CA ASP A 66 -9.02 11.06 2.48
C ASP A 66 -9.98 11.21 1.30
N GLY A 67 -9.81 12.29 0.52
CA GLY A 67 -10.72 12.66 -0.56
C GLY A 67 -10.95 11.59 -1.63
N ARG A 68 -10.07 10.61 -1.79
CA ARG A 68 -10.25 9.49 -2.72
C ARG A 68 -11.47 8.64 -2.38
N TYR A 69 -11.90 8.64 -1.12
CA TYR A 69 -12.93 7.76 -0.58
C TYR A 69 -14.18 8.50 -0.08
N PHE A 70 -14.26 9.82 -0.12
CA PHE A 70 -15.39 10.56 0.46
C PHE A 70 -16.75 10.12 -0.11
N VAL A 71 -16.83 9.90 -1.42
CA VAL A 71 -18.07 9.46 -2.07
C VAL A 71 -18.46 8.05 -1.63
N GLN A 72 -17.50 7.13 -1.62
CA GLN A 72 -17.71 5.75 -1.20
C GLN A 72 -18.07 5.68 0.29
N ALA A 73 -17.31 6.37 1.15
CA ALA A 73 -17.56 6.38 2.59
C ALA A 73 -18.92 6.96 2.95
N LYS A 74 -19.39 8.02 2.27
CA LYS A 74 -20.73 8.57 2.47
C LYS A 74 -21.82 7.54 2.20
N ARG A 75 -21.66 6.72 1.13
CA ARG A 75 -22.64 5.68 0.77
C ARG A 75 -22.61 4.50 1.75
N GLU A 76 -21.41 4.00 2.08
CA GLU A 76 -21.26 2.77 2.86
C GLU A 76 -21.48 2.99 4.36
N LEU A 77 -21.25 4.21 4.87
CA LEU A 77 -21.52 4.57 6.28
C LEU A 77 -22.92 5.10 6.52
N GLU A 78 -23.74 5.24 5.47
CA GLU A 78 -25.14 5.68 5.63
C GLU A 78 -25.93 4.70 6.52
N GLY A 79 -26.56 5.22 7.56
CA GLY A 79 -27.31 4.42 8.56
C GLY A 79 -26.43 3.64 9.54
N GLN A 80 -25.10 3.82 9.54
CA GLN A 80 -24.20 3.25 10.52
C GLN A 80 -23.95 4.22 11.68
N ASP A 81 -23.58 3.69 12.87
CA ASP A 81 -23.14 4.47 14.04
C ASP A 81 -21.73 5.10 13.86
N THR A 82 -21.19 5.05 12.67
CA THR A 82 -19.84 5.57 12.34
C THR A 82 -19.95 6.83 11.51
N ARG A 83 -19.42 7.93 12.01
CA ARG A 83 -19.38 9.22 11.33
C ARG A 83 -18.19 9.30 10.40
N LEU A 84 -18.41 9.75 9.15
CA LEU A 84 -17.31 10.13 8.25
C LEU A 84 -16.60 11.37 8.78
N MET A 85 -15.30 11.25 8.97
CA MET A 85 -14.36 12.33 9.27
C MET A 85 -13.53 12.60 8.03
N ALA A 86 -14.01 13.50 7.17
CA ALA A 86 -13.41 13.81 5.87
C ALA A 86 -12.09 14.59 6.06
N MET A 87 -10.96 13.90 5.98
CA MET A 87 -9.64 14.47 6.25
C MET A 87 -9.32 15.66 5.34
N GLY A 88 -8.89 16.78 5.94
CA GLY A 88 -8.54 18.00 5.22
C GLY A 88 -9.71 18.94 4.93
N GLU A 89 -10.94 18.57 5.23
CA GLU A 89 -12.09 19.47 5.13
C GLU A 89 -12.18 20.39 6.37
N GLU A 90 -12.73 21.58 6.17
CA GLU A 90 -12.88 22.59 7.23
C GLU A 90 -13.74 22.04 8.40
N GLY A 91 -13.26 22.23 9.62
CA GLY A 91 -13.95 21.79 10.85
C GLY A 91 -13.82 20.30 11.14
N VAL A 92 -13.06 19.54 10.37
CA VAL A 92 -12.77 18.13 10.64
C VAL A 92 -11.39 18.01 11.33
N PRO A 93 -11.34 17.62 12.62
CA PRO A 93 -10.08 17.46 13.33
C PRO A 93 -9.28 16.28 12.79
N THR A 94 -7.98 16.34 12.87
CA THR A 94 -7.11 15.17 12.72
C THR A 94 -7.39 14.16 13.84
N ILE A 95 -6.94 12.91 13.67
CA ILE A 95 -7.05 11.89 14.71
C ILE A 95 -6.37 12.33 15.99
N GLU A 96 -5.20 12.94 15.85
CA GLU A 96 -4.41 13.43 16.98
C GLU A 96 -5.11 14.57 17.73
N GLU A 97 -5.68 15.53 17.03
CA GLU A 97 -6.47 16.60 17.63
C GLU A 97 -7.70 16.02 18.35
N TYR A 98 -8.43 15.12 17.67
CA TYR A 98 -9.59 14.44 18.26
C TYR A 98 -9.22 13.71 19.56
N LEU A 99 -8.18 12.88 19.54
CA LEU A 99 -7.71 12.15 20.72
C LEU A 99 -7.20 13.11 21.81
N THR A 100 -6.51 14.19 21.43
CA THR A 100 -6.06 15.20 22.40
C THR A 100 -7.23 15.86 23.12
N ASP A 101 -8.30 16.14 22.42
CA ASP A 101 -9.47 16.85 23.00
C ASP A 101 -10.41 15.90 23.80
N HIS A 102 -10.52 14.65 23.39
CA HIS A 102 -11.54 13.75 23.92
C HIS A 102 -11.02 12.63 24.83
N MET A 103 -9.71 12.37 24.88
CA MET A 103 -9.16 11.43 25.85
C MET A 103 -9.28 12.00 27.27
N PRO A 104 -9.82 11.22 28.23
CA PRO A 104 -9.84 11.66 29.62
C PRO A 104 -8.42 11.71 30.22
N GLU A 105 -8.26 12.52 31.25
CA GLU A 105 -7.04 12.52 32.06
C GLU A 105 -6.86 11.14 32.72
N GLY A 106 -5.66 10.57 32.59
CA GLY A 106 -5.39 9.21 33.09
C GLY A 106 -6.06 8.07 32.28
N GLY A 107 -6.66 8.38 31.13
CA GLY A 107 -7.34 7.40 30.28
C GLY A 107 -6.42 6.40 29.58
N VAL A 108 -7.02 5.47 28.83
CA VAL A 108 -6.29 4.41 28.10
C VAL A 108 -6.67 4.44 26.63
N LEU A 109 -5.67 4.66 25.76
CA LEU A 109 -5.80 4.45 24.31
C LEU A 109 -5.35 3.03 23.96
N GLY A 110 -6.28 2.22 23.42
CA GLY A 110 -6.01 0.86 22.97
C GLY A 110 -5.79 0.75 21.48
N PHE A 111 -4.93 -0.15 21.06
CA PHE A 111 -4.75 -0.62 19.67
C PHE A 111 -3.91 -1.89 19.63
N ASP A 112 -4.03 -2.67 18.56
CA ASP A 112 -3.07 -3.74 18.28
C ASP A 112 -1.73 -3.13 17.83
N GLY A 113 -0.70 -3.23 18.66
CA GLY A 113 0.62 -2.69 18.37
C GLY A 113 1.30 -3.32 17.15
N ARG A 114 0.79 -4.41 16.64
CA ARG A 114 1.31 -5.08 15.45
C ARG A 114 0.84 -4.41 14.13
N VAL A 115 -0.29 -3.69 14.15
CA VAL A 115 -0.84 -2.96 12.98
C VAL A 115 -0.63 -1.45 13.04
N VAL A 116 0.11 -0.97 14.04
CA VAL A 116 0.50 0.43 14.18
C VAL A 116 2.02 0.51 14.06
N ASN A 117 2.55 1.34 13.17
CA ASN A 117 3.99 1.47 13.03
C ASN A 117 4.65 2.20 14.21
N ALA A 118 5.96 2.05 14.37
CA ALA A 118 6.71 2.58 15.51
C ALA A 118 6.67 4.11 15.60
N ALA A 119 6.66 4.81 14.46
CA ALA A 119 6.57 6.27 14.43
C ALA A 119 5.24 6.76 15.01
N GLN A 120 4.12 6.16 14.59
CA GLN A 120 2.78 6.49 15.09
C GLN A 120 2.59 6.07 16.56
N GLY A 121 3.05 4.87 16.91
CA GLY A 121 2.97 4.37 18.30
C GLY A 121 3.69 5.29 19.29
N ARG A 122 4.91 5.73 18.97
CA ARG A 122 5.65 6.71 19.79
C ARG A 122 4.99 8.09 19.84
N LYS A 123 4.37 8.51 18.74
CA LYS A 123 3.58 9.75 18.72
C LYS A 123 2.41 9.65 19.70
N PHE A 124 1.71 8.52 19.73
CA PHE A 124 0.67 8.26 20.71
C PHE A 124 1.21 8.23 22.15
N GLU A 125 2.35 7.57 22.40
CA GLU A 125 2.98 7.62 23.73
C GLU A 125 3.22 9.06 24.21
N ALA A 126 3.84 9.88 23.36
CA ALA A 126 4.14 11.28 23.68
C ALA A 126 2.87 12.14 23.88
N MET A 127 1.80 11.84 23.14
CA MET A 127 0.51 12.52 23.31
C MET A 127 -0.19 12.12 24.61
N MET A 128 -0.26 10.82 24.89
CA MET A 128 -0.92 10.29 26.08
C MET A 128 -0.20 10.70 27.35
N ALA A 129 1.12 10.75 27.34
CA ALA A 129 1.92 11.22 28.49
C ALA A 129 1.53 12.65 28.94
N LYS A 130 1.13 13.54 28.04
CA LYS A 130 0.69 14.92 28.37
C LYS A 130 -0.63 14.95 29.14
N LYS A 131 -1.39 13.86 29.12
CA LYS A 131 -2.68 13.68 29.80
C LYS A 131 -2.58 12.66 30.94
N HIS A 132 -1.37 12.27 31.34
CA HIS A 132 -1.14 11.16 32.27
C HIS A 132 -1.88 9.87 31.86
N ALA A 133 -2.26 9.78 30.58
CA ALA A 133 -2.92 8.62 29.97
C ALA A 133 -1.90 7.57 29.54
N THR A 134 -2.36 6.35 29.32
CA THR A 134 -1.50 5.20 28.99
C THR A 134 -1.94 4.55 27.66
N LEU A 135 -1.07 3.68 27.11
CA LEU A 135 -1.39 2.86 25.94
C LEU A 135 -1.64 1.41 26.36
N SER A 136 -2.67 0.79 25.78
CA SER A 136 -2.90 -0.66 25.77
C SER A 136 -2.60 -1.18 24.36
N VAL A 137 -1.44 -1.84 24.17
CA VAL A 137 -0.91 -2.19 22.84
C VAL A 137 -0.82 -3.70 22.58
N GLY A 138 -1.24 -4.52 23.53
CA GLY A 138 -1.15 -5.99 23.45
C GLY A 138 -2.43 -6.68 23.00
N ASP A 139 -3.54 -5.96 22.95
CA ASP A 139 -4.87 -6.54 22.75
C ASP A 139 -5.42 -6.22 21.36
N ASP A 140 -5.68 -7.24 20.56
CA ASP A 140 -6.41 -7.13 19.29
C ASP A 140 -7.93 -7.24 19.56
N LEU A 141 -8.51 -6.22 20.20
CA LEU A 141 -9.93 -6.22 20.56
C LEU A 141 -10.84 -6.31 19.32
N ALA A 142 -10.44 -5.73 18.20
CA ALA A 142 -11.19 -5.82 16.96
C ALA A 142 -11.21 -7.26 16.41
N GLY A 143 -10.09 -7.96 16.53
CA GLY A 143 -9.99 -9.38 16.16
C GLY A 143 -10.73 -10.30 17.13
N GLU A 144 -10.78 -9.98 18.42
CA GLU A 144 -11.55 -10.75 19.43
C GLU A 144 -13.05 -10.70 19.15
N VAL A 145 -13.58 -9.58 18.63
CA VAL A 145 -15.00 -9.42 18.24
C VAL A 145 -15.31 -10.14 16.92
N TRP A 146 -14.31 -10.47 16.13
CA TRP A 146 -14.50 -11.07 14.81
C TRP A 146 -14.40 -12.60 14.86
N GLU A 147 -15.48 -13.29 15.28
CA GLU A 147 -15.50 -14.75 15.43
C GLU A 147 -15.10 -15.52 14.17
N GLU A 148 -15.58 -15.08 13.00
CA GLU A 148 -15.29 -15.70 11.69
C GLU A 148 -14.12 -15.04 10.96
N ARG A 149 -13.15 -14.49 11.71
CA ARG A 149 -12.00 -13.84 11.12
C ARG A 149 -11.21 -14.80 10.22
N PRO A 150 -10.89 -14.42 8.98
CA PRO A 150 -9.99 -15.18 8.13
C PRO A 150 -8.68 -15.53 8.85
N ILE A 151 -8.10 -16.67 8.53
CA ILE A 151 -6.79 -17.05 9.10
C ILE A 151 -5.66 -16.19 8.48
N LEU A 152 -4.60 -15.97 9.27
CA LEU A 152 -3.40 -15.32 8.75
C LEU A 152 -2.84 -16.13 7.57
N PRO A 153 -2.62 -15.52 6.39
CA PRO A 153 -2.16 -16.25 5.21
C PRO A 153 -0.75 -16.82 5.42
N ALA A 154 -0.58 -18.06 5.02
CA ALA A 154 0.70 -18.76 5.00
C ALA A 154 0.88 -19.42 3.61
N PRO A 155 1.16 -18.64 2.57
CA PRO A 155 1.17 -19.09 1.19
C PRO A 155 2.37 -19.97 0.86
N GLU A 156 2.30 -20.67 -0.27
CA GLU A 156 3.49 -21.25 -0.89
C GLU A 156 4.36 -20.16 -1.50
N VAL A 157 5.66 -20.27 -1.22
CA VAL A 157 6.67 -19.29 -1.68
C VAL A 157 7.54 -19.97 -2.74
N TRP A 158 7.90 -19.20 -3.76
CA TRP A 158 8.81 -19.62 -4.83
C TRP A 158 9.89 -18.56 -5.06
N THR A 159 10.96 -18.92 -5.76
CA THR A 159 12.13 -18.06 -6.02
C THR A 159 12.09 -17.46 -7.42
N LEU A 160 12.32 -16.16 -7.53
CA LEU A 160 12.52 -15.49 -8.82
C LEU A 160 13.95 -15.75 -9.33
N ASP A 161 14.05 -16.31 -10.53
CA ASP A 161 15.35 -16.60 -11.18
C ASP A 161 16.17 -15.32 -11.39
N VAL A 162 17.49 -15.43 -11.23
CA VAL A 162 18.45 -14.33 -11.44
C VAL A 162 18.39 -13.75 -12.86
N LYS A 163 17.98 -14.54 -13.87
CA LYS A 163 17.72 -14.01 -15.23
C LYS A 163 16.64 -12.91 -15.26
N TYR A 164 15.77 -12.84 -14.23
CA TYR A 164 14.80 -11.78 -14.06
C TYR A 164 15.24 -10.73 -13.04
N ALA A 165 15.86 -11.16 -11.94
CA ALA A 165 16.28 -10.30 -10.84
C ALA A 165 17.61 -9.57 -11.11
N GLY A 166 18.48 -10.13 -11.96
CA GLY A 166 19.77 -9.59 -12.31
C GLY A 166 20.86 -9.69 -11.24
N GLU A 167 20.50 -9.93 -10.00
CA GLU A 167 21.40 -10.09 -8.84
C GLU A 167 20.95 -11.26 -7.97
N THR A 168 21.93 -11.99 -7.45
CA THR A 168 21.71 -13.03 -6.44
C THR A 168 21.38 -12.42 -5.06
N VAL A 169 20.84 -13.22 -4.15
CA VAL A 169 20.63 -12.82 -2.75
C VAL A 169 21.94 -12.41 -2.10
N THR A 170 23.01 -13.20 -2.34
CA THR A 170 24.34 -12.93 -1.76
C THR A 170 24.88 -11.57 -2.19
N GLU A 171 24.77 -11.22 -3.48
CA GLU A 171 25.20 -9.91 -3.98
C GLU A 171 24.40 -8.77 -3.36
N LYS A 172 23.09 -8.93 -3.22
CA LYS A 172 22.21 -7.93 -2.55
C LYS A 172 22.53 -7.79 -1.06
N LEU A 173 22.81 -8.90 -0.34
CA LEU A 173 23.20 -8.87 1.07
C LEU A 173 24.54 -8.17 1.28
N ILE A 174 25.54 -8.39 0.40
CA ILE A 174 26.82 -7.69 0.43
C ILE A 174 26.60 -6.17 0.31
N ARG A 175 25.78 -5.73 -0.62
CA ARG A 175 25.46 -4.31 -0.79
C ARG A 175 24.72 -3.74 0.42
N LEU A 176 23.75 -4.48 0.95
CA LEU A 176 22.99 -4.06 2.13
C LEU A 176 23.89 -3.90 3.35
N ARG A 177 24.81 -4.84 3.57
CA ARG A 177 25.79 -4.78 4.69
C ARG A 177 26.72 -3.57 4.54
N SER A 178 27.15 -3.22 3.32
CA SER A 178 27.92 -1.98 3.09
C SER A 178 27.14 -0.72 3.46
N GLU A 179 25.83 -0.67 3.18
CA GLU A 179 24.96 0.43 3.62
C GLU A 179 24.72 0.46 5.14
N MET A 180 24.71 -0.71 5.79
CA MET A 180 24.66 -0.82 7.25
C MET A 180 25.95 -0.29 7.88
N ASP A 181 27.11 -0.63 7.33
CA ASP A 181 28.43 -0.16 7.78
C ASP A 181 28.54 1.37 7.70
N GLU A 182 28.06 1.98 6.62
CA GLU A 182 28.03 3.45 6.48
C GLU A 182 27.19 4.14 7.57
N LYS A 183 26.22 3.42 8.16
CA LYS A 183 25.38 3.89 9.27
C LYS A 183 25.87 3.43 10.63
N ASN A 184 26.98 2.71 10.68
CA ASN A 184 27.51 2.04 11.88
C ASN A 184 26.45 1.15 12.57
N ALA A 185 25.65 0.44 11.77
CA ALA A 185 24.61 -0.46 12.23
C ALA A 185 25.11 -1.91 12.19
N SER A 186 25.05 -2.61 13.31
CA SER A 186 25.41 -4.03 13.41
C SER A 186 24.24 -4.97 13.09
N VAL A 187 23.01 -4.47 13.23
CA VAL A 187 21.77 -5.22 12.97
C VAL A 187 20.79 -4.36 12.16
N HIS A 188 20.12 -4.95 11.17
CA HIS A 188 19.00 -4.32 10.47
C HIS A 188 17.74 -5.14 10.63
N ILE A 189 16.68 -4.52 11.16
CA ILE A 189 15.33 -5.08 11.20
C ILE A 189 14.57 -4.62 9.95
N LEU A 190 14.19 -5.55 9.09
CA LEU A 190 13.45 -5.30 7.85
C LEU A 190 12.06 -5.92 7.94
N SER A 191 11.02 -5.11 7.81
CA SER A 191 9.62 -5.55 7.87
C SER A 191 8.83 -5.26 6.59
N SER A 192 9.34 -4.40 5.71
CA SER A 192 8.71 -4.07 4.43
C SER A 192 8.69 -5.28 3.50
N LEU A 193 7.50 -5.78 3.15
CA LEU A 193 7.33 -7.03 2.39
C LEU A 193 7.94 -6.98 1.00
N ASP A 194 7.82 -5.86 0.32
CA ASP A 194 8.38 -5.66 -1.01
C ASP A 194 9.92 -5.59 -0.99
N ASP A 195 10.51 -5.01 0.05
CA ASP A 195 11.95 -5.00 0.27
C ASP A 195 12.49 -6.42 0.54
N ILE A 196 11.79 -7.18 1.38
CA ILE A 196 12.12 -8.59 1.68
C ILE A 196 12.00 -9.45 0.42
N ALA A 197 10.88 -9.32 -0.31
CA ALA A 197 10.68 -10.07 -1.55
C ALA A 197 11.75 -9.75 -2.61
N TRP A 198 12.19 -8.49 -2.70
CA TRP A 198 13.28 -8.09 -3.58
C TRP A 198 14.63 -8.60 -3.08
N LEU A 199 14.95 -8.45 -1.79
CA LEU A 199 16.24 -8.84 -1.22
C LEU A 199 16.51 -10.33 -1.38
N PHE A 200 15.51 -11.15 -1.05
CA PHE A 200 15.61 -12.61 -1.09
C PHE A 200 15.16 -13.25 -2.41
N ASN A 201 14.79 -12.46 -3.42
CA ASN A 201 14.27 -12.95 -4.69
C ASN A 201 13.12 -13.95 -4.53
N ILE A 202 12.19 -13.70 -3.64
CA ILE A 202 11.04 -14.56 -3.35
C ILE A 202 9.71 -13.92 -3.73
N ARG A 203 8.75 -14.76 -4.09
CA ARG A 203 7.36 -14.37 -4.37
C ARG A 203 6.44 -15.44 -3.82
N LYS A 204 5.17 -15.10 -3.60
CA LYS A 204 4.09 -16.07 -3.36
C LYS A 204 3.20 -16.22 -4.59
N ASN A 205 2.49 -17.34 -4.69
CA ASN A 205 1.36 -17.47 -5.60
C ASN A 205 0.18 -16.64 -5.05
N SER A 206 -0.53 -15.99 -5.93
CA SER A 206 -1.65 -15.13 -5.56
C SER A 206 -2.66 -15.05 -6.70
N ASP A 207 -3.94 -15.12 -6.34
CA ASP A 207 -5.06 -14.93 -7.28
C ASP A 207 -5.48 -13.44 -7.37
N ASP A 208 -5.11 -12.63 -6.38
CA ASP A 208 -5.44 -11.21 -6.25
C ASP A 208 -4.32 -10.25 -6.70
N GLY A 209 -3.19 -10.79 -7.16
CA GLY A 209 -2.04 -10.03 -7.63
C GLY A 209 -1.04 -9.62 -6.54
N ASN A 210 -1.33 -9.86 -5.26
CA ASN A 210 -0.36 -9.63 -4.18
C ASN A 210 0.65 -10.78 -4.10
N VAL A 211 1.80 -10.62 -4.74
CA VAL A 211 2.88 -11.62 -4.79
C VAL A 211 3.82 -11.60 -3.57
N LEU A 212 3.51 -10.84 -2.53
CA LEU A 212 4.36 -10.63 -1.36
C LEU A 212 3.95 -11.56 -0.22
N ALA A 213 4.86 -12.42 0.24
CA ALA A 213 4.62 -13.30 1.37
C ALA A 213 4.84 -12.54 2.70
N PRO A 214 3.99 -12.72 3.72
CA PRO A 214 4.23 -12.15 5.05
C PRO A 214 5.55 -12.66 5.61
N ALA A 215 6.50 -11.74 5.86
CA ALA A 215 7.83 -12.06 6.34
C ALA A 215 8.49 -10.87 7.04
N PHE A 216 9.38 -11.18 7.99
CA PHE A 216 10.36 -10.25 8.56
C PHE A 216 11.77 -10.74 8.25
N ALA A 217 12.75 -9.85 8.29
CA ALA A 217 14.14 -10.25 8.22
C ALA A 217 14.97 -9.53 9.27
N LEU A 218 15.95 -10.25 9.79
CA LEU A 218 16.99 -9.73 10.68
C LEU A 218 18.34 -9.99 10.02
N ILE A 219 19.04 -8.93 9.68
CA ILE A 219 20.33 -8.98 8.98
C ILE A 219 21.43 -8.47 9.89
N THR A 220 22.47 -9.24 10.04
CA THR A 220 23.72 -8.85 10.70
C THR A 220 24.90 -8.90 9.73
N GLU A 221 26.09 -8.59 10.19
CA GLU A 221 27.32 -8.72 9.39
C GLU A 221 27.47 -10.14 8.82
N ASP A 222 27.21 -11.16 9.62
CA ASP A 222 27.46 -12.56 9.27
C ASP A 222 26.20 -13.35 8.92
N GLU A 223 25.03 -12.98 9.46
CA GLU A 223 23.78 -13.73 9.34
C GLU A 223 22.71 -13.01 8.55
N ALA A 224 21.85 -13.79 7.91
CA ALA A 224 20.59 -13.33 7.33
C ALA A 224 19.48 -14.31 7.77
N ARG A 225 18.61 -13.85 8.66
CA ARG A 225 17.49 -14.64 9.21
C ARG A 225 16.19 -14.14 8.58
N LEU A 226 15.42 -15.06 7.97
CA LEU A 226 14.15 -14.79 7.34
C LEU A 226 13.02 -15.46 8.13
N PHE A 227 12.15 -14.67 8.74
CA PHE A 227 10.99 -15.10 9.51
C PHE A 227 9.76 -15.04 8.61
N ILE A 228 9.30 -16.16 8.09
CA ILE A 228 8.31 -16.18 7.02
C ILE A 228 7.11 -17.07 7.33
N ALA A 229 5.91 -16.55 7.07
CA ALA A 229 4.66 -17.29 7.14
C ALA A 229 4.52 -18.16 5.89
N SER A 230 4.85 -19.45 5.99
CA SER A 230 4.60 -20.41 4.94
C SER A 230 4.23 -21.77 5.52
N ARG A 231 3.21 -22.41 4.93
CA ARG A 231 2.77 -23.75 5.34
C ARG A 231 3.72 -24.83 4.87
N LYS A 232 4.47 -24.57 3.80
CA LYS A 232 5.31 -25.60 3.18
C LYS A 232 6.52 -24.96 2.51
N PHE A 233 7.68 -25.47 2.83
CA PHE A 233 8.93 -25.16 2.13
C PHE A 233 9.31 -26.37 1.28
N SER A 234 9.34 -26.20 -0.03
CA SER A 234 9.83 -27.25 -0.92
C SER A 234 11.31 -27.54 -0.66
N PRO A 235 11.80 -28.76 -1.00
CA PRO A 235 13.23 -29.06 -0.90
C PRO A 235 14.10 -28.09 -1.69
N GLU A 236 13.63 -27.65 -2.86
CA GLU A 236 14.32 -26.69 -3.73
C GLU A 236 14.45 -25.33 -3.07
N LEU A 237 13.37 -24.85 -2.40
CA LEU A 237 13.37 -23.57 -1.69
C LEU A 237 14.30 -23.63 -0.47
N ARG A 238 14.35 -24.74 0.26
CA ARG A 238 15.30 -24.94 1.38
C ARG A 238 16.74 -24.91 0.88
N ALA A 239 17.05 -25.68 -0.18
CA ALA A 239 18.37 -25.67 -0.80
C ALA A 239 18.78 -24.30 -1.34
N TYR A 240 17.82 -23.53 -1.85
CA TYR A 240 18.05 -22.15 -2.28
C TYR A 240 18.49 -21.26 -1.14
N PHE A 241 17.80 -21.29 0.00
CA PHE A 241 18.15 -20.48 1.16
C PHE A 241 19.48 -20.93 1.79
N GLU A 242 19.69 -22.24 1.91
CA GLU A 242 20.96 -22.82 2.42
C GLU A 242 22.16 -22.36 1.56
N LYS A 243 22.01 -22.43 0.22
CA LYS A 243 23.03 -21.97 -0.73
C LYS A 243 23.35 -20.48 -0.57
N ASN A 244 22.38 -19.65 -0.19
CA ASN A 244 22.54 -18.21 0.00
C ASN A 244 22.84 -17.82 1.45
N HIS A 245 23.12 -18.79 2.34
CA HIS A 245 23.39 -18.57 3.76
C HIS A 245 22.26 -17.79 4.47
N VAL A 246 21.00 -18.13 4.15
CA VAL A 246 19.80 -17.56 4.77
C VAL A 246 19.14 -18.60 5.66
N THR A 247 18.98 -18.29 6.94
CA THR A 247 18.27 -19.13 7.91
C THR A 247 16.79 -18.81 7.87
N ILE A 248 15.96 -19.85 7.68
CA ILE A 248 14.49 -19.71 7.69
C ILE A 248 13.97 -20.03 9.09
N GLU A 249 13.11 -19.15 9.61
CA GLU A 249 12.50 -19.28 10.92
C GLU A 249 10.97 -19.11 10.86
N LYS A 250 10.31 -19.46 11.96
CA LYS A 250 8.87 -19.22 12.12
C LYS A 250 8.59 -17.73 12.17
N TYR A 251 7.50 -17.32 11.53
CA TYR A 251 7.12 -15.92 11.37
C TYR A 251 7.14 -15.12 12.68
N ASP A 252 6.50 -15.63 13.72
CA ASP A 252 6.39 -14.90 15.00
C ASP A 252 7.68 -14.91 15.82
N ALA A 253 8.65 -15.77 15.48
CA ALA A 253 9.94 -15.83 16.22
C ALA A 253 10.78 -14.55 16.10
N ILE A 254 10.43 -13.65 15.17
CA ILE A 254 11.08 -12.32 15.05
C ILE A 254 11.00 -11.53 16.35
N TYR A 255 9.87 -11.60 17.10
CA TYR A 255 9.68 -10.85 18.34
C TYR A 255 10.65 -11.30 19.44
N ASP A 256 10.91 -12.62 19.54
CA ASP A 256 11.87 -13.17 20.48
C ASP A 256 13.30 -12.86 20.03
N ALA A 257 13.60 -13.02 18.74
CA ALA A 257 14.91 -12.72 18.18
C ALA A 257 15.31 -11.24 18.41
N VAL A 258 14.37 -10.31 18.28
CA VAL A 258 14.62 -8.88 18.54
C VAL A 258 14.78 -8.61 20.04
N ALA A 259 14.04 -9.31 20.92
CA ALA A 259 14.17 -9.17 22.37
C ALA A 259 15.52 -9.69 22.92
N GLU A 260 16.17 -10.61 22.21
CA GLU A 260 17.49 -11.16 22.54
C GLU A 260 18.66 -10.23 22.19
N LEU A 261 18.45 -9.23 21.32
CA LEU A 261 19.49 -8.27 20.93
C LEU A 261 19.95 -7.44 22.13
N LYS A 262 21.26 -7.37 22.37
CA LYS A 262 21.88 -6.62 23.48
C LYS A 262 23.13 -5.90 23.00
N ASN A 263 23.25 -4.63 23.37
CA ASN A 263 24.40 -3.77 23.06
C ASN A 263 24.69 -3.63 21.55
N GLU A 264 23.65 -3.78 20.72
CA GLU A 264 23.74 -3.67 19.27
C GLU A 264 23.37 -2.28 18.79
N THR A 265 23.78 -1.92 17.57
CA THR A 265 23.28 -0.78 16.85
C THR A 265 22.25 -1.24 15.81
N VAL A 266 20.99 -1.02 16.11
CA VAL A 266 19.84 -1.54 15.33
C VAL A 266 19.35 -0.49 14.35
N LEU A 267 19.50 -0.75 13.06
CA LEU A 267 18.92 0.05 11.97
C LEU A 267 17.48 -0.39 11.71
N LEU A 268 16.57 0.55 11.63
CA LEU A 268 15.18 0.31 11.23
C LEU A 268 14.52 1.56 10.65
N GLU A 269 13.47 1.36 9.88
CA GLU A 269 12.57 2.43 9.40
C GLU A 269 11.32 2.46 10.28
N PRO A 270 11.13 3.54 11.12
CA PRO A 270 10.03 3.57 12.10
C PRO A 270 8.64 3.55 11.48
N GLU A 271 8.51 4.01 10.24
CA GLU A 271 7.28 4.01 9.47
C GLU A 271 6.91 2.61 8.93
N LYS A 272 7.85 1.64 9.00
CA LYS A 272 7.66 0.28 8.50
C LYS A 272 7.64 -0.79 9.59
N VAL A 273 8.47 -0.63 10.61
CA VAL A 273 8.50 -1.56 11.73
C VAL A 273 7.28 -1.33 12.62
N ASN A 274 6.53 -2.38 12.94
CA ASN A 274 5.38 -2.23 13.83
C ASN A 274 5.79 -1.94 15.28
N PHE A 275 4.90 -1.27 16.00
CA PHE A 275 5.18 -0.77 17.35
C PHE A 275 5.41 -1.90 18.36
N ALA A 276 4.68 -3.02 18.24
CA ALA A 276 4.88 -4.18 19.10
C ALA A 276 6.31 -4.75 18.97
N LEU A 277 6.83 -4.82 17.74
CA LEU A 277 8.21 -5.26 17.49
C LEU A 277 9.23 -4.24 17.99
N TYR A 278 8.99 -2.95 17.74
CA TYR A 278 9.83 -1.86 18.26
C TYR A 278 9.96 -1.90 19.78
N LYS A 279 8.88 -2.18 20.51
CA LYS A 279 8.87 -2.29 21.99
C LYS A 279 9.62 -3.51 22.52
N LYS A 280 9.98 -4.47 21.68
CA LYS A 280 10.85 -5.59 22.05
C LYS A 280 12.34 -5.25 22.04
N ILE A 281 12.74 -4.15 21.42
CA ILE A 281 14.13 -3.71 21.38
C ILE A 281 14.56 -3.32 22.79
N ASP A 282 15.55 -4.03 23.35
CA ASP A 282 16.08 -3.76 24.68
C ASP A 282 16.78 -2.40 24.74
N ALA A 283 16.66 -1.72 25.88
CA ALA A 283 17.21 -0.38 26.08
C ALA A 283 18.75 -0.32 26.02
N SER A 284 19.46 -1.45 26.10
CA SER A 284 20.92 -1.50 25.90
C SER A 284 21.31 -1.29 24.42
N ASN A 285 20.37 -1.45 23.49
CA ASN A 285 20.62 -1.26 22.07
C ASN A 285 20.52 0.23 21.68
N ARG A 286 21.35 0.63 20.72
CA ARG A 286 21.25 1.94 20.08
C ARG A 286 20.38 1.79 18.83
N VAL A 287 19.28 2.53 18.73
CA VAL A 287 18.44 2.54 17.52
C VAL A 287 18.89 3.65 16.57
N VAL A 288 19.12 3.28 15.32
CA VAL A 288 19.37 4.17 14.17
C VAL A 288 18.14 4.17 13.30
N GLU A 289 17.45 5.30 13.28
CA GLU A 289 16.22 5.47 12.49
C GLU A 289 16.55 6.05 11.12
N ALA A 290 16.29 5.30 10.07
CA ALA A 290 16.48 5.73 8.69
C ALA A 290 15.57 4.92 7.76
N MET A 291 15.36 5.46 6.55
CA MET A 291 14.74 4.72 5.46
C MET A 291 15.53 3.42 5.19
N ASN A 292 14.84 2.32 4.96
CA ASN A 292 15.47 1.06 4.61
C ASN A 292 16.42 1.23 3.42
N PRO A 293 17.69 0.83 3.52
CA PRO A 293 18.62 0.91 2.40
C PRO A 293 18.08 0.17 1.15
N THR A 294 17.40 -0.94 1.36
CA THR A 294 16.76 -1.74 0.32
C THR A 294 15.74 -0.96 -0.52
N SER A 295 15.07 0.05 0.05
CA SER A 295 14.13 0.88 -0.69
C SER A 295 14.79 1.63 -1.86
N LEU A 296 15.97 2.23 -1.63
CA LEU A 296 16.73 2.88 -2.68
C LEU A 296 17.41 1.88 -3.62
N MET A 297 18.01 0.82 -3.06
CA MET A 297 18.64 -0.25 -3.84
C MET A 297 17.67 -0.87 -4.85
N LYS A 298 16.43 -1.13 -4.45
CA LYS A 298 15.33 -1.65 -5.28
C LYS A 298 14.85 -0.62 -6.31
N ALA A 299 14.82 0.67 -5.94
CA ALA A 299 14.36 1.73 -6.81
C ALA A 299 15.30 1.94 -8.01
N VAL A 300 16.61 1.80 -7.81
CA VAL A 300 17.61 1.88 -8.88
C VAL A 300 17.76 0.52 -9.55
N LYS A 301 17.19 0.38 -10.75
CA LYS A 301 17.16 -0.89 -11.49
C LYS A 301 18.51 -1.25 -12.07
N ASN A 302 18.88 -2.52 -11.93
CA ASN A 302 20.04 -3.04 -12.67
C ASN A 302 19.71 -3.23 -14.18
N PRO A 303 20.71 -3.42 -15.06
CA PRO A 303 20.48 -3.57 -16.50
C PRO A 303 19.53 -4.71 -16.88
N VAL A 304 19.53 -5.82 -16.12
CA VAL A 304 18.67 -6.99 -16.36
C VAL A 304 17.23 -6.65 -15.99
N GLU A 305 17.00 -6.04 -14.83
CA GLU A 305 15.68 -5.57 -14.41
C GLU A 305 15.10 -4.55 -15.40
N MET A 306 15.93 -3.61 -15.91
CA MET A 306 15.50 -2.62 -16.91
C MET A 306 15.04 -3.28 -18.20
N GLU A 307 15.80 -4.24 -18.73
CA GLU A 307 15.44 -4.96 -19.96
C GLU A 307 14.16 -5.81 -19.75
N ASN A 308 14.05 -6.48 -18.61
CA ASN A 308 12.89 -7.26 -18.27
C ASN A 308 11.63 -6.38 -18.10
N LEU A 309 11.73 -5.23 -17.46
CA LEU A 309 10.61 -4.28 -17.36
C LEU A 309 10.13 -3.82 -18.75
N ARG A 310 11.03 -3.54 -19.69
CA ARG A 310 10.65 -3.21 -21.08
C ARG A 310 9.86 -4.34 -21.73
N LYS A 311 10.27 -5.61 -21.53
CA LYS A 311 9.55 -6.78 -22.04
C LYS A 311 8.17 -6.92 -21.40
N ALA A 312 8.05 -6.77 -20.06
CA ALA A 312 6.77 -6.79 -19.37
C ALA A 312 5.81 -5.72 -19.91
N HIS A 313 6.28 -4.48 -20.07
CA HIS A 313 5.46 -3.39 -20.61
C HIS A 313 5.07 -3.59 -22.08
N LEU A 314 5.92 -4.24 -22.88
CA LEU A 314 5.56 -4.58 -24.26
C LEU A 314 4.44 -5.62 -24.30
N LYS A 315 4.53 -6.70 -23.51
CA LYS A 315 3.51 -7.73 -23.39
C LYS A 315 2.17 -7.15 -22.93
N ASP A 316 2.21 -6.38 -21.86
CA ASP A 316 1.02 -5.73 -21.29
C ASP A 316 0.42 -4.71 -22.25
N GLY A 317 1.27 -3.91 -22.91
CA GLY A 317 0.85 -2.95 -23.92
C GLY A 317 0.14 -3.60 -25.11
N VAL A 318 0.56 -4.80 -25.52
CA VAL A 318 -0.15 -5.59 -26.55
C VAL A 318 -1.52 -6.03 -26.05
N ALA A 319 -1.62 -6.55 -24.82
CA ALA A 319 -2.89 -6.96 -24.22
C ALA A 319 -3.86 -5.78 -24.12
N LEU A 320 -3.40 -4.68 -23.54
CA LEU A 320 -4.20 -3.45 -23.41
C LEU A 320 -4.63 -2.88 -24.76
N THR A 321 -3.75 -2.85 -25.76
CA THR A 321 -4.09 -2.33 -27.11
C THR A 321 -5.18 -3.19 -27.76
N LYS A 322 -5.10 -4.52 -27.65
CA LYS A 322 -6.16 -5.43 -28.13
C LYS A 322 -7.47 -5.16 -27.42
N PHE A 323 -7.44 -4.96 -26.09
CA PHE A 323 -8.63 -4.62 -25.31
C PHE A 323 -9.24 -3.28 -25.76
N LEU A 324 -8.45 -2.21 -25.86
CA LEU A 324 -8.92 -0.90 -26.29
C LEU A 324 -9.52 -0.94 -27.70
N TYR A 325 -8.91 -1.70 -28.61
CA TYR A 325 -9.47 -1.92 -29.94
C TYR A 325 -10.83 -2.65 -29.86
N TRP A 326 -10.91 -3.70 -29.05
CA TRP A 326 -12.15 -4.45 -28.83
C TRP A 326 -13.25 -3.55 -28.22
N MET A 327 -12.93 -2.74 -27.21
CA MET A 327 -13.83 -1.79 -26.58
C MET A 327 -14.40 -0.81 -27.62
N LYS A 328 -13.56 -0.20 -28.43
CA LYS A 328 -14.01 0.74 -29.50
C LYS A 328 -14.90 0.09 -30.55
N LYS A 329 -14.81 -1.22 -30.75
CA LYS A 329 -15.66 -1.95 -31.70
C LYS A 329 -17.00 -2.36 -31.13
N ASN A 330 -17.06 -2.68 -29.85
CA ASN A 330 -18.17 -3.38 -29.19
C ASN A 330 -18.93 -2.52 -28.17
N ALA A 331 -18.29 -1.65 -27.42
CA ALA A 331 -18.95 -0.81 -26.42
C ALA A 331 -20.05 0.04 -27.04
N GLY A 332 -21.21 0.08 -26.40
CA GLY A 332 -22.43 0.72 -26.93
C GLY A 332 -23.18 -0.06 -28.02
N LYS A 333 -22.66 -1.23 -28.47
CA LYS A 333 -23.30 -2.10 -29.46
C LYS A 333 -23.72 -3.45 -28.90
N VAL A 334 -23.05 -3.92 -27.88
CA VAL A 334 -23.37 -5.13 -27.10
C VAL A 334 -23.64 -4.73 -25.67
N ALA A 335 -24.50 -5.48 -24.98
CA ALA A 335 -24.65 -5.34 -23.57
C ALA A 335 -23.29 -5.72 -22.92
N LEU A 336 -22.76 -4.85 -22.08
CA LEU A 336 -21.47 -4.99 -21.46
C LEU A 336 -21.49 -4.33 -20.08
N THR A 337 -21.00 -5.01 -19.06
CA THR A 337 -20.83 -4.45 -17.73
C THR A 337 -19.36 -4.08 -17.46
N GLU A 338 -19.12 -3.34 -16.38
CA GLU A 338 -17.78 -2.95 -15.97
C GLU A 338 -16.93 -4.18 -15.60
N THR A 339 -17.53 -5.20 -14.95
CA THR A 339 -16.83 -6.44 -14.61
C THR A 339 -16.51 -7.27 -15.84
N GLU A 340 -17.44 -7.41 -16.78
CA GLU A 340 -17.20 -8.12 -18.04
C GLU A 340 -16.09 -7.47 -18.88
N ALA A 341 -16.01 -6.13 -18.85
CA ALA A 341 -14.93 -5.40 -19.50
C ALA A 341 -13.58 -5.68 -18.83
N ALA A 342 -13.53 -5.71 -17.50
CA ALA A 342 -12.33 -6.08 -16.74
C ALA A 342 -11.89 -7.53 -17.02
N GLU A 343 -12.83 -8.48 -17.00
CA GLU A 343 -12.58 -9.89 -17.34
C GLU A 343 -12.01 -10.05 -18.76
N ARG A 344 -12.54 -9.28 -19.71
CA ARG A 344 -12.03 -9.29 -21.09
C ARG A 344 -10.58 -8.80 -21.20
N LEU A 345 -10.20 -7.77 -20.46
CA LEU A 345 -8.82 -7.31 -20.43
C LEU A 345 -7.90 -8.37 -19.79
N GLU A 346 -8.37 -8.98 -18.73
CA GLU A 346 -7.67 -10.08 -18.05
C GLU A 346 -7.41 -11.27 -18.98
N ASP A 347 -8.38 -11.65 -19.85
CA ASP A 347 -8.20 -12.69 -20.87
C ASP A 347 -7.07 -12.36 -21.86
N TYR A 348 -6.94 -11.09 -22.27
CA TYR A 348 -5.84 -10.67 -23.14
C TYR A 348 -4.48 -10.71 -22.44
N ARG A 349 -4.43 -10.48 -21.12
CA ARG A 349 -3.22 -10.60 -20.31
C ARG A 349 -2.84 -12.05 -20.07
N LYS A 350 -3.80 -12.93 -19.75
CA LYS A 350 -3.59 -14.37 -19.61
C LYS A 350 -3.01 -15.04 -20.87
N ALA A 351 -3.28 -14.48 -22.03
CA ALA A 351 -2.71 -14.92 -23.29
C ALA A 351 -1.24 -14.52 -23.51
N GLN A 352 -0.65 -13.70 -22.62
CA GLN A 352 0.76 -13.32 -22.69
C GLN A 352 1.63 -14.33 -21.93
N GLU A 353 2.78 -14.66 -22.49
CA GLU A 353 3.74 -15.56 -21.85
C GLU A 353 4.28 -14.97 -20.55
N GLY A 354 4.36 -15.78 -19.49
CA GLY A 354 4.91 -15.38 -18.19
C GLY A 354 3.98 -14.50 -17.35
N TYR A 355 2.72 -14.37 -17.73
CA TYR A 355 1.71 -13.70 -16.91
C TYR A 355 1.40 -14.50 -15.65
N LEU A 356 1.39 -13.85 -14.48
CA LEU A 356 1.21 -14.45 -13.17
C LEU A 356 -0.12 -14.07 -12.50
N GLY A 357 -0.75 -12.99 -12.95
CA GLY A 357 -1.97 -12.44 -12.37
C GLY A 357 -2.04 -10.92 -12.50
N PRO A 358 -3.14 -10.28 -12.10
CA PRO A 358 -3.24 -8.82 -12.07
C PRO A 358 -2.22 -8.25 -11.07
N SER A 359 -1.73 -7.03 -11.30
CA SER A 359 -0.86 -6.34 -10.33
C SER A 359 -1.66 -5.67 -9.20
N PHE A 360 -2.91 -5.39 -9.47
CA PHE A 360 -3.94 -4.92 -8.53
C PHE A 360 -5.32 -5.18 -9.15
N THR A 361 -6.37 -5.11 -8.34
CA THR A 361 -7.74 -5.27 -8.83
C THR A 361 -8.05 -4.23 -9.89
N THR A 362 -8.41 -4.65 -11.09
CA THR A 362 -8.70 -3.76 -12.21
C THR A 362 -9.83 -2.78 -11.87
N ILE A 363 -9.57 -1.50 -12.03
CA ILE A 363 -10.58 -0.45 -11.97
C ILE A 363 -11.16 -0.32 -13.40
N SER A 364 -12.40 -0.73 -13.55
CA SER A 364 -13.17 -0.64 -14.80
C SER A 364 -14.41 0.19 -14.51
N ALA A 365 -14.45 1.41 -15.01
CA ALA A 365 -15.45 2.38 -14.58
C ALA A 365 -16.03 3.18 -15.75
N PHE A 366 -17.35 3.25 -15.82
CA PHE A 366 -18.06 4.08 -16.79
C PHE A 366 -18.73 5.28 -16.13
N GLY A 367 -18.65 6.44 -16.77
CA GLY A 367 -19.32 7.67 -16.34
C GLY A 367 -18.92 8.09 -14.91
N SER A 368 -19.91 8.24 -14.02
CA SER A 368 -19.68 8.75 -12.64
C SER A 368 -18.85 7.83 -11.77
N ASN A 369 -18.80 6.53 -12.04
CA ASN A 369 -17.97 5.59 -11.27
C ASN A 369 -16.48 5.89 -11.43
N ALA A 370 -16.07 6.44 -12.59
CA ALA A 370 -14.70 6.85 -12.84
C ALA A 370 -14.21 8.03 -11.97
N ALA A 371 -15.10 8.70 -11.25
CA ALA A 371 -14.73 9.73 -10.28
C ALA A 371 -14.20 9.14 -8.95
N MET A 372 -14.41 7.86 -8.71
CA MET A 372 -13.90 7.15 -7.54
C MET A 372 -12.56 6.51 -7.89
N CYS A 373 -11.45 7.08 -7.40
CA CYS A 373 -10.09 6.68 -7.77
C CYS A 373 -9.74 5.22 -7.48
N HIS A 374 -10.41 4.61 -6.51
CA HIS A 374 -10.22 3.20 -6.11
C HIS A 374 -11.55 2.44 -6.21
N TYR A 375 -12.32 2.73 -7.27
CA TYR A 375 -13.55 2.03 -7.56
C TYR A 375 -13.28 0.57 -7.93
N HIS A 376 -14.06 -0.32 -7.34
CA HIS A 376 -14.07 -1.74 -7.70
C HIS A 376 -15.50 -2.15 -8.02
N ALA A 377 -15.77 -2.47 -9.27
CA ALA A 377 -17.02 -3.10 -9.66
C ALA A 377 -17.04 -4.54 -9.13
N THR A 378 -18.17 -4.92 -8.55
CA THR A 378 -18.48 -6.32 -8.21
C THR A 378 -19.74 -6.72 -8.95
N LYS A 379 -19.99 -8.02 -9.13
CA LYS A 379 -21.23 -8.49 -9.82
C LYS A 379 -22.51 -8.03 -9.15
N GLU A 380 -22.44 -7.71 -7.86
CA GLU A 380 -23.56 -7.19 -7.08
C GLU A 380 -23.73 -5.66 -7.20
N GLN A 381 -22.66 -4.93 -7.59
CA GLN A 381 -22.58 -3.47 -7.58
C GLN A 381 -21.88 -2.92 -8.84
N GLU A 382 -22.10 -3.54 -10.00
CA GLU A 382 -21.57 -3.10 -11.26
C GLU A 382 -22.55 -2.19 -12.01
N SER A 383 -22.01 -1.35 -12.89
CA SER A 383 -22.79 -0.56 -13.83
C SER A 383 -22.65 -1.09 -15.26
N PRO A 384 -23.68 -0.92 -16.11
CA PRO A 384 -23.52 -1.19 -17.53
C PRO A 384 -22.59 -0.14 -18.15
N VAL A 385 -21.77 -0.56 -19.09
CA VAL A 385 -21.01 0.34 -19.95
C VAL A 385 -21.99 0.97 -20.94
N GLY A 386 -22.21 2.28 -20.79
CA GLY A 386 -23.18 3.02 -21.59
C GLY A 386 -22.72 3.24 -23.03
N THR A 387 -23.62 3.92 -23.81
CA THR A 387 -23.40 4.22 -25.23
C THR A 387 -22.65 5.52 -25.47
N ASP A 388 -22.65 6.44 -24.48
CA ASP A 388 -22.13 7.80 -24.63
C ASP A 388 -21.45 8.25 -23.33
N GLY A 389 -20.21 8.69 -23.42
CA GLY A 389 -19.43 9.17 -22.27
C GLY A 389 -18.00 8.64 -22.24
N PHE A 390 -17.38 8.70 -21.05
CA PHE A 390 -16.04 8.16 -20.82
C PHE A 390 -16.10 6.81 -20.12
N TYR A 391 -15.24 5.91 -20.59
CA TYR A 391 -14.86 4.68 -19.90
C TYR A 391 -13.41 4.79 -19.47
N LEU A 392 -13.15 4.55 -18.20
CA LEU A 392 -11.81 4.51 -17.60
C LEU A 392 -11.46 3.07 -17.24
N VAL A 393 -10.25 2.67 -17.59
CA VAL A 393 -9.64 1.42 -17.13
C VAL A 393 -8.30 1.73 -16.52
N ASP A 394 -8.10 1.32 -15.28
CA ASP A 394 -6.83 1.35 -14.57
C ASP A 394 -6.48 -0.07 -14.13
N SER A 395 -5.33 -0.56 -14.59
CA SER A 395 -5.05 -1.99 -14.51
C SER A 395 -3.58 -2.28 -14.74
N GLY A 396 -3.13 -3.45 -14.33
CA GLY A 396 -1.78 -3.89 -14.58
C GLY A 396 -1.64 -5.41 -14.48
N GLY A 397 -0.46 -5.92 -14.78
CA GLY A 397 -0.14 -7.35 -14.70
C GLY A 397 1.17 -7.63 -13.98
N GLN A 398 1.19 -8.74 -13.28
CA GLN A 398 2.41 -9.37 -12.77
C GLN A 398 2.95 -10.31 -13.83
N TYR A 399 4.21 -10.16 -14.17
CA TYR A 399 4.96 -11.04 -15.07
C TYR A 399 6.25 -11.48 -14.38
N TYR A 400 6.86 -12.57 -14.81
CA TYR A 400 8.21 -12.92 -14.32
C TYR A 400 9.19 -11.76 -14.54
N GLU A 401 9.05 -11.03 -15.64
CA GLU A 401 9.89 -9.92 -16.03
C GLU A 401 9.65 -8.64 -15.22
N GLY A 402 8.48 -8.49 -14.62
CA GLY A 402 8.16 -7.29 -13.83
C GLY A 402 6.67 -7.02 -13.69
N THR A 403 6.36 -5.92 -13.03
CA THR A 403 5.00 -5.45 -12.75
C THR A 403 4.66 -4.28 -13.67
N THR A 404 3.45 -4.27 -14.23
CA THR A 404 2.92 -3.15 -15.00
C THR A 404 1.76 -2.47 -14.26
N ASP A 405 1.54 -1.19 -14.59
CA ASP A 405 0.46 -0.35 -14.09
C ASP A 405 0.15 0.70 -15.16
N VAL A 406 -1.07 0.71 -15.68
CA VAL A 406 -1.44 1.58 -16.79
C VAL A 406 -2.92 1.97 -16.73
N THR A 407 -3.16 3.27 -16.81
CA THR A 407 -4.53 3.85 -16.90
C THR A 407 -4.82 4.34 -18.30
N ARG A 408 -6.05 4.11 -18.81
CA ARG A 408 -6.56 4.70 -20.04
C ARG A 408 -8.01 5.14 -19.88
N THR A 409 -8.30 6.36 -20.36
CA THR A 409 -9.66 6.86 -20.50
C THR A 409 -10.01 6.96 -21.98
N ILE A 410 -11.10 6.35 -22.40
CA ILE A 410 -11.56 6.36 -23.79
C ILE A 410 -12.98 6.89 -23.91
N ALA A 411 -13.25 7.56 -25.01
CA ALA A 411 -14.60 7.97 -25.36
C ALA A 411 -15.38 6.78 -25.97
N ILE A 412 -16.58 6.57 -25.46
CA ILE A 412 -17.59 5.68 -26.03
C ILE A 412 -18.71 6.59 -26.61
N GLY A 413 -19.06 6.43 -27.88
CA GLY A 413 -20.08 7.24 -28.52
C GLY A 413 -19.82 8.75 -28.44
N HIS A 414 -20.87 9.51 -28.08
CA HIS A 414 -20.78 10.95 -27.95
C HIS A 414 -20.24 11.40 -26.61
N VAL A 415 -19.39 12.42 -26.60
CA VAL A 415 -18.90 13.12 -25.39
C VAL A 415 -19.20 14.60 -25.49
N THR A 416 -19.64 15.22 -24.40
CA THR A 416 -20.00 16.65 -24.35
C THR A 416 -18.77 17.53 -24.54
N ASP A 417 -18.96 18.82 -24.86
CA ASP A 417 -17.84 19.76 -24.97
C ASP A 417 -17.19 20.02 -23.62
N GLU A 418 -17.95 20.01 -22.54
CA GLU A 418 -17.41 20.08 -21.18
C GLU A 418 -16.48 18.90 -20.89
N MET A 419 -16.88 17.66 -21.20
CA MET A 419 -16.02 16.48 -21.06
C MET A 419 -14.73 16.61 -21.87
N LYS A 420 -14.79 17.14 -23.10
CA LYS A 420 -13.62 17.39 -23.95
C LYS A 420 -12.66 18.39 -23.28
N VAL A 421 -13.21 19.48 -22.72
CA VAL A 421 -12.42 20.48 -22.02
C VAL A 421 -11.71 19.85 -20.81
N HIS A 422 -12.43 19.15 -19.94
CA HIS A 422 -11.86 18.50 -18.75
C HIS A 422 -10.78 17.48 -19.13
N PHE A 423 -11.05 16.62 -20.11
CA PHE A 423 -10.08 15.65 -20.62
C PHE A 423 -8.79 16.35 -21.12
N THR A 424 -8.97 17.45 -21.88
CA THR A 424 -7.85 18.22 -22.42
C THR A 424 -7.01 18.86 -21.29
N LEU A 425 -7.66 19.45 -20.29
CA LEU A 425 -6.96 20.05 -19.14
C LEU A 425 -6.15 19.02 -18.34
N VAL A 426 -6.70 17.83 -18.09
CA VAL A 426 -6.00 16.73 -17.44
C VAL A 426 -4.82 16.27 -18.28
N MET A 427 -5.02 16.09 -19.60
CA MET A 427 -3.95 15.71 -20.53
C MET A 427 -2.82 16.76 -20.55
N MET A 428 -3.17 18.06 -20.56
CA MET A 428 -2.16 19.15 -20.49
C MET A 428 -1.35 19.08 -19.18
N GLY A 429 -2.01 18.83 -18.05
CA GLY A 429 -1.35 18.66 -16.76
C GLY A 429 -0.38 17.49 -16.77
N MET A 430 -0.82 16.34 -17.25
CA MET A 430 0.00 15.13 -17.39
C MET A 430 1.23 15.40 -18.28
N LEU A 431 1.04 15.99 -19.46
CA LEU A 431 2.13 16.28 -20.38
C LEU A 431 3.12 17.30 -19.81
N ARG A 432 2.65 18.33 -19.11
CA ARG A 432 3.53 19.28 -18.40
C ARG A 432 4.41 18.58 -17.38
N LEU A 433 3.81 17.67 -16.58
CA LEU A 433 4.56 16.89 -15.58
C LEU A 433 5.57 15.94 -16.24
N MET A 434 5.18 15.23 -17.31
CA MET A 434 6.07 14.32 -18.06
C MET A 434 7.29 15.02 -18.65
N HIS A 435 7.15 16.28 -19.08
CA HIS A 435 8.25 17.07 -19.68
C HIS A 435 8.97 17.97 -18.66
N ALA A 436 8.58 17.89 -17.38
CA ALA A 436 9.15 18.73 -16.35
C ALA A 436 10.66 18.47 -16.16
N LYS A 437 11.42 19.53 -16.11
CA LYS A 437 12.81 19.52 -15.66
C LYS A 437 12.87 20.21 -14.31
N PHE A 438 13.42 19.51 -13.32
CA PHE A 438 13.50 20.03 -11.96
C PHE A 438 14.86 19.77 -11.34
N LEU A 439 15.22 20.55 -10.33
CA LEU A 439 16.49 20.43 -9.65
C LEU A 439 16.50 19.17 -8.75
N TYR A 440 17.69 18.62 -8.56
CA TYR A 440 17.91 17.58 -7.56
C TYR A 440 17.42 18.05 -6.17
N GLY A 441 16.74 17.19 -5.44
CA GLY A 441 16.14 17.50 -4.14
C GLY A 441 14.69 18.01 -4.20
N CYS A 442 14.14 18.25 -5.40
CA CYS A 442 12.71 18.52 -5.54
C CYS A 442 11.90 17.29 -5.12
N ARG A 443 10.78 17.55 -4.43
CA ARG A 443 9.80 16.52 -4.01
C ARG A 443 8.60 16.54 -4.95
N GLY A 444 7.78 15.48 -4.95
CA GLY A 444 6.54 15.42 -5.71
C GLY A 444 5.65 16.66 -5.51
N LEU A 445 5.55 17.16 -4.27
CA LEU A 445 4.81 18.39 -3.94
C LEU A 445 5.31 19.62 -4.69
N ASN A 446 6.60 19.71 -5.00
CA ASN A 446 7.18 20.85 -5.73
C ASN A 446 6.78 20.86 -7.22
N VAL A 447 6.43 19.72 -7.78
CA VAL A 447 6.06 19.57 -9.20
C VAL A 447 4.54 19.34 -9.40
N ASP A 448 3.78 19.13 -8.33
CA ASP A 448 2.35 18.88 -8.32
C ASP A 448 1.55 19.97 -9.06
N TYR A 449 1.94 21.25 -8.90
CA TYR A 449 1.31 22.37 -9.59
C TYR A 449 1.33 22.24 -11.12
N LEU A 450 2.33 21.58 -11.69
CA LEU A 450 2.40 21.36 -13.14
C LEU A 450 1.21 20.56 -13.65
N ALA A 451 0.73 19.63 -12.85
CA ALA A 451 -0.44 18.83 -13.15
C ALA A 451 -1.76 19.55 -12.79
N ARG A 452 -1.82 20.24 -11.64
CA ARG A 452 -3.05 20.88 -11.14
C ARG A 452 -3.31 22.25 -11.72
N GLY A 453 -2.29 22.95 -12.22
CA GLY A 453 -2.42 24.29 -12.76
C GLY A 453 -3.44 24.41 -13.90
N PRO A 454 -3.41 23.56 -14.95
CA PRO A 454 -4.38 23.66 -16.03
C PRO A 454 -5.86 23.49 -15.58
N PRO A 455 -6.26 22.47 -14.81
CA PRO A 455 -7.63 22.41 -14.27
C PRO A 455 -7.99 23.59 -13.37
N GLY A 456 -7.06 24.04 -12.49
CA GLY A 456 -7.29 25.18 -11.59
C GLY A 456 -7.49 26.51 -12.30
N SER A 457 -6.88 26.71 -13.48
CA SER A 457 -7.05 27.93 -14.25
C SER A 457 -8.41 28.04 -14.98
N ALA A 458 -9.19 26.97 -14.99
CA ALA A 458 -10.51 26.91 -15.61
C ALA A 458 -11.67 27.02 -14.60
N ASP A 459 -11.42 27.56 -13.39
CA ASP A 459 -12.39 27.66 -12.28
C ASP A 459 -13.07 26.32 -11.93
N SER A 460 -12.47 25.22 -12.32
CA SER A 460 -12.99 23.90 -11.95
C SER A 460 -12.63 23.61 -10.50
N THR A 461 -13.63 23.57 -9.64
CA THR A 461 -13.52 23.19 -8.21
C THR A 461 -13.26 21.70 -8.02
N SER A 462 -12.79 21.00 -9.03
CA SER A 462 -12.46 19.56 -8.97
C SER A 462 -11.28 19.32 -8.03
N THR A 463 -11.57 18.90 -6.83
CA THR A 463 -10.58 18.51 -5.81
C THR A 463 -9.84 17.22 -6.17
N MET A 464 -10.30 16.45 -7.17
CA MET A 464 -9.87 15.07 -7.40
C MET A 464 -9.38 14.72 -8.81
N ALA A 465 -9.91 15.33 -9.87
CA ALA A 465 -9.67 14.88 -11.24
C ALA A 465 -8.19 14.86 -11.71
N PRO A 466 -7.30 15.79 -11.28
CA PRO A 466 -5.90 15.74 -11.67
C PRO A 466 -5.07 14.72 -10.90
N VAL A 467 -5.53 14.29 -9.71
CA VAL A 467 -4.73 13.46 -8.80
C VAL A 467 -4.49 12.07 -9.37
N THR A 468 -5.48 11.48 -10.04
CA THR A 468 -5.38 10.12 -10.55
C THR A 468 -4.44 10.03 -11.75
N ALA A 469 -4.57 10.95 -12.71
CA ALA A 469 -3.67 10.99 -13.86
C ALA A 469 -2.24 11.41 -13.46
N SER A 470 -2.11 12.35 -12.51
CA SER A 470 -0.80 12.79 -11.97
C SER A 470 -0.22 11.77 -11.01
N ALA A 471 -1.05 11.10 -10.21
CA ALA A 471 -0.59 10.03 -9.32
C ALA A 471 -0.16 8.79 -10.12
N SER A 472 -0.80 8.46 -11.24
CA SER A 472 -0.33 7.40 -12.13
C SER A 472 1.04 7.74 -12.74
N CYS A 473 1.26 9.00 -13.15
CA CYS A 473 2.54 9.47 -13.64
C CYS A 473 3.60 9.54 -12.52
N LEU A 474 3.22 10.06 -11.33
CA LEU A 474 4.08 10.12 -10.14
C LEU A 474 4.25 8.74 -9.49
N ARG A 475 3.25 7.87 -9.50
CA ARG A 475 3.37 6.46 -9.12
C ARG A 475 4.29 5.71 -10.07
N PHE A 476 4.22 5.93 -11.36
CA PHE A 476 5.14 5.30 -12.31
C PHE A 476 6.59 5.74 -12.09
N MET A 477 6.81 7.00 -11.72
CA MET A 477 8.13 7.53 -11.34
C MET A 477 8.53 7.13 -9.90
N SER A 478 7.60 6.82 -9.02
CA SER A 478 7.82 6.46 -7.62
C SER A 478 7.30 5.07 -7.24
N ALA A 479 6.69 4.36 -8.18
CA ALA A 479 5.89 3.14 -7.97
C ALA A 479 6.64 1.96 -7.35
N ARG A 480 7.76 2.22 -6.78
CA ARG A 480 8.46 1.26 -5.94
C ARG A 480 9.07 1.89 -4.70
N THR A 481 8.71 3.10 -4.34
CA THR A 481 9.28 3.78 -3.19
C THR A 481 8.29 4.52 -2.30
N VAL A 482 6.98 4.55 -2.58
CA VAL A 482 6.12 5.36 -1.72
C VAL A 482 4.76 4.71 -1.48
N SER A 483 4.55 4.26 -0.27
CA SER A 483 3.25 4.35 0.38
C SER A 483 2.79 5.81 0.34
N ALA A 484 1.52 6.05 0.02
CA ALA A 484 0.94 7.37 -0.05
C ALA A 484 1.20 8.13 1.28
N GLY A 485 2.01 9.18 1.23
CA GLY A 485 2.29 10.01 2.40
C GLY A 485 3.77 10.23 2.74
N ALA A 486 4.71 9.47 2.19
CA ALA A 486 6.12 9.70 2.48
C ALA A 486 6.64 10.92 1.70
N SER A 487 7.00 11.96 2.43
CA SER A 487 7.79 13.06 1.88
C SER A 487 9.14 12.51 1.43
N PHE A 488 9.49 12.69 0.14
CA PHE A 488 10.86 12.46 -0.33
C PHE A 488 11.83 13.29 0.52
N ARG A 489 12.47 12.68 1.50
CA ARG A 489 13.63 13.29 2.14
C ARG A 489 14.81 13.16 1.17
N SER A 490 15.64 14.18 1.11
CA SER A 490 16.80 14.29 0.25
C SER A 490 17.74 13.07 0.41
N ALA A 491 17.54 12.05 -0.39
CA ALA A 491 18.56 11.07 -0.63
C ALA A 491 19.47 11.61 -1.76
N ARG A 492 20.78 11.51 -1.60
CA ARG A 492 21.73 11.82 -2.68
C ARG A 492 21.58 10.75 -3.74
N THR A 493 20.96 11.07 -4.88
CA THR A 493 20.88 10.16 -6.02
C THR A 493 22.18 10.25 -6.82
N PRO A 494 22.75 9.11 -7.26
CA PRO A 494 23.87 9.10 -8.20
C PRO A 494 23.49 9.77 -9.53
N ALA A 495 24.47 10.34 -10.22
CA ALA A 495 24.29 11.07 -11.48
C ALA A 495 23.62 10.28 -12.62
N SER A 496 23.53 8.94 -12.51
CA SER A 496 22.86 8.02 -13.43
C SER A 496 21.33 8.20 -13.49
N TRP A 497 20.70 8.74 -12.46
CA TRP A 497 19.26 8.96 -12.41
C TRP A 497 18.72 9.92 -13.49
N LYS A 498 19.60 10.70 -14.12
CA LYS A 498 19.23 11.68 -15.15
C LYS A 498 18.80 11.09 -16.49
N ARG A 499 18.98 9.79 -16.73
CA ARG A 499 18.75 9.15 -18.03
C ARG A 499 17.73 8.03 -18.05
N GLU A 500 17.27 7.51 -16.90
CA GLU A 500 16.54 6.23 -16.83
C GLU A 500 15.20 6.29 -16.07
N CYS A 501 14.71 7.49 -15.73
CA CYS A 501 13.33 7.74 -15.27
C CYS A 501 12.41 8.16 -16.41
#